data_a4379c16bb4708b41c966c5d4a378360
#
_entry.id   a4379c16bb4708b41c966c5d4a378360
#
_cell.length_a   1.000
_cell.length_b   1.000
_cell.length_c   1.000
_cell.angle_alpha   90.00
_cell.angle_beta   90.00
_cell.angle_gamma   90.00
#
_symmetry.space_group_name_H-M   'P 1'
#
loop_
_entity.id
_entity.type
_entity.pdbx_description
1 polymer ?
#
loop_
_entity_poly.entity_id
_entity_poly.type
_entity_poly.pdbx_seq_one_letter_code
_entity_poly.pdbx_strand_id
1 'polypeptide(L)'
;MASLANRVAIQLFRRLPWLADLWAARRSFVEEGGLPWAPLRRPLAQCTVSLVTTAGVHVTGDTPFDMRDRNGDPTFRVIPTETPASSMTITHDYYDHTAADRDINVVLPVDRLREARAAGRVGGVGSRMHSFMGHVDGPHVRTLLDVTAPRVAGQLLEDGADAVVMTPA
;
A
#
# COMPACT_ATOMS: atom_id res chain seq x y z
N MET A 1 -11.59 -12.21 -10.44
CA MET A 1 -11.58 -11.60 -11.79
C MET A 1 -12.28 -10.27 -11.71
N ALA A 2 -11.62 -9.18 -12.13
CA ALA A 2 -12.20 -7.85 -12.15
C ALA A 2 -13.54 -7.86 -12.90
N SER A 3 -14.56 -7.19 -12.36
CA SER A 3 -15.86 -7.08 -13.02
C SER A 3 -15.68 -6.39 -14.38
N LEU A 4 -16.50 -6.75 -15.37
CA LEU A 4 -16.45 -6.12 -16.69
C LEU A 4 -16.56 -4.58 -16.60
N ALA A 5 -17.37 -4.10 -15.66
CA ALA A 5 -17.55 -2.66 -15.40
C ALA A 5 -16.25 -1.99 -14.92
N ASN A 6 -15.49 -2.63 -14.02
CA ASN A 6 -14.21 -2.09 -13.55
C ASN A 6 -13.18 -2.04 -14.68
N ARG A 7 -13.11 -3.09 -15.51
CA ARG A 7 -12.19 -3.11 -16.67
C ARG A 7 -12.52 -2.00 -17.67
N VAL A 8 -13.80 -1.75 -17.92
CA VAL A 8 -14.26 -0.65 -18.81
C VAL A 8 -13.92 0.71 -18.19
N ALA A 9 -14.16 0.89 -16.88
CA ALA A 9 -13.83 2.14 -16.18
C ALA A 9 -12.32 2.44 -16.21
N ILE A 10 -11.47 1.45 -15.95
CA ILE A 10 -10.01 1.60 -16.05
C ILE A 10 -9.59 2.04 -17.45
N GLN A 11 -10.11 1.40 -18.50
CA GLN A 11 -9.79 1.77 -19.87
C GLN A 11 -10.29 3.17 -20.24
N LEU A 12 -11.44 3.57 -19.69
CA LEU A 12 -12.00 4.90 -19.91
C LEU A 12 -11.11 5.98 -19.25
N PHE A 13 -10.69 5.78 -17.99
CA PHE A 13 -9.80 6.70 -17.29
C PHE A 13 -8.41 6.80 -17.94
N ARG A 14 -7.89 5.71 -18.48
CA ARG A 14 -6.63 5.74 -19.26
C ARG A 14 -6.73 6.57 -20.53
N ARG A 15 -7.90 6.55 -21.21
CA ARG A 15 -8.13 7.30 -22.47
C ARG A 15 -8.56 8.74 -22.24
N LEU A 16 -9.20 9.03 -21.13
CA LEU A 16 -9.77 10.33 -20.78
C LEU A 16 -9.40 10.70 -19.33
N PRO A 17 -8.14 11.11 -19.08
CA PRO A 17 -7.64 11.40 -17.72
C PRO A 17 -8.50 12.40 -16.94
N TRP A 18 -9.09 13.40 -17.61
CA TRP A 18 -9.96 14.40 -16.98
C TRP A 18 -11.21 13.79 -16.29
N LEU A 19 -11.66 12.60 -16.73
CA LEU A 19 -12.74 11.89 -16.05
C LEU A 19 -12.29 11.34 -14.69
N ALA A 20 -11.03 10.92 -14.58
CA ALA A 20 -10.47 10.49 -13.31
C ALA A 20 -10.34 11.68 -12.34
N ASP A 21 -9.93 12.85 -12.83
CA ASP A 21 -9.83 14.08 -12.02
C ASP A 21 -11.22 14.52 -11.52
N LEU A 22 -12.23 14.48 -12.39
CA LEU A 22 -13.62 14.80 -12.02
C LEU A 22 -14.20 13.81 -11.00
N TRP A 23 -13.85 12.53 -11.12
CA TRP A 23 -14.28 11.49 -10.20
C TRP A 23 -13.57 11.66 -8.84
N ALA A 24 -12.27 11.93 -8.83
CA ALA A 24 -11.48 12.17 -7.64
C ALA A 24 -11.93 13.43 -6.88
N ALA A 25 -12.21 14.52 -7.59
CA ALA A 25 -12.69 15.77 -7.00
C ALA A 25 -14.02 15.63 -6.22
N ARG A 26 -14.82 14.63 -6.56
CA ARG A 26 -16.09 14.33 -5.87
C ARG A 26 -15.93 13.42 -4.65
N ARG A 27 -14.72 12.86 -4.43
CA ARG A 27 -14.43 11.88 -3.38
C ARG A 27 -13.26 12.31 -2.48
N SER A 28 -12.99 13.60 -2.39
CA SER A 28 -11.95 14.09 -1.49
C SER A 28 -12.36 13.82 -0.04
N PHE A 29 -11.62 12.91 0.59
CA PHE A 29 -11.72 12.58 2.02
C PHE A 29 -10.64 13.28 2.85
N VAL A 30 -9.92 14.23 2.25
CA VAL A 30 -8.87 14.98 2.95
C VAL A 30 -9.56 15.98 3.86
N GLU A 31 -9.61 15.67 5.16
CA GLU A 31 -9.82 16.69 6.17
C GLU A 31 -8.65 17.68 6.06
N GLU A 32 -8.95 18.97 5.97
CA GLU A 32 -7.97 20.06 5.95
C GLU A 32 -7.30 20.18 7.33
N GLY A 33 -6.46 19.21 7.65
CA GLY A 33 -5.51 19.26 8.76
C GLY A 33 -4.13 19.61 8.22
N GLY A 34 -3.34 20.39 8.95
CA GLY A 34 -1.95 20.68 8.55
C GLY A 34 -1.17 19.39 8.31
N LEU A 35 -0.21 19.41 7.37
CA LEU A 35 0.66 18.26 7.11
C LEU A 35 1.35 17.82 8.41
N PRO A 36 1.17 16.57 8.88
CA PRO A 36 1.81 16.07 10.09
C PRO A 36 3.29 15.77 9.79
N TRP A 37 4.08 16.83 9.66
CA TRP A 37 5.50 16.72 9.36
C TRP A 37 6.26 16.24 10.59
N ALA A 38 6.96 15.08 10.44
CA ALA A 38 7.89 14.54 11.41
C ALA A 38 9.28 14.44 10.78
N PRO A 39 10.26 15.29 11.16
CA PRO A 39 11.61 15.20 10.61
C PRO A 39 12.30 13.91 11.06
N LEU A 40 13.15 13.34 10.21
CA LEU A 40 14.03 12.26 10.60
C LEU A 40 14.94 12.70 11.74
N ARG A 41 15.05 11.87 12.77
CA ARG A 41 15.88 12.16 13.97
C ARG A 41 17.37 11.87 13.76
N ARG A 42 17.72 11.15 12.68
CA ARG A 42 19.07 10.73 12.32
C ARG A 42 19.20 10.62 10.80
N PRO A 43 20.45 10.61 10.26
CA PRO A 43 20.66 10.40 8.83
C PRO A 43 20.04 9.11 8.33
N LEU A 44 19.54 9.11 7.09
CA LEU A 44 18.84 7.95 6.49
C LEU A 44 19.68 6.66 6.54
N ALA A 45 21.01 6.78 6.37
CA ALA A 45 21.95 5.66 6.49
C ALA A 45 21.99 4.98 7.90
N GLN A 46 21.33 5.57 8.90
CA GLN A 46 21.18 5.03 10.25
C GLN A 46 19.74 4.68 10.57
N CYS A 47 18.81 4.94 9.65
CA CYS A 47 17.37 4.72 9.84
C CYS A 47 16.97 3.31 9.44
N THR A 48 16.06 2.71 10.20
CA THR A 48 15.29 1.54 9.78
C THR A 48 14.10 2.03 8.95
N VAL A 49 13.99 1.54 7.71
CA VAL A 49 12.92 1.89 6.78
C VAL A 49 11.98 0.70 6.61
N SER A 50 10.68 0.95 6.68
CA SER A 50 9.62 -0.05 6.44
C SER A 50 8.79 0.32 5.21
N LEU A 51 8.02 -0.65 4.69
CA LEU A 51 7.15 -0.47 3.54
C LEU A 51 5.68 -0.66 3.94
N VAL A 52 4.84 0.22 3.44
CA VAL A 52 3.38 0.09 3.46
C VAL A 52 2.87 0.32 2.05
N THR A 53 2.01 -0.55 1.54
CA THR A 53 1.39 -0.39 0.23
C THR A 53 -0.13 -0.43 0.33
N THR A 54 -0.83 0.21 -0.61
CA THR A 54 -2.28 0.08 -0.78
C THR A 54 -2.66 -0.78 -1.99
N ALA A 55 -1.71 -1.52 -2.53
CA ALA A 55 -1.87 -2.28 -3.78
C ALA A 55 -2.56 -3.65 -3.63
N GLY A 56 -3.01 -4.03 -2.43
CA GLY A 56 -3.66 -5.32 -2.21
C GLY A 56 -2.71 -6.51 -2.31
N VAL A 57 -1.42 -6.31 -2.00
CA VAL A 57 -0.40 -7.37 -2.01
C VAL A 57 -0.58 -8.29 -0.80
N HIS A 58 -0.41 -9.59 -1.02
CA HIS A 58 -0.35 -10.58 0.06
C HIS A 58 0.54 -11.77 -0.33
N VAL A 59 0.92 -12.60 0.64
CA VAL A 59 1.65 -13.84 0.36
C VAL A 59 0.73 -14.83 -0.36
N THR A 60 1.24 -15.52 -1.36
CA THR A 60 0.47 -16.55 -2.07
C THR A 60 0.04 -17.66 -1.10
N GLY A 61 -1.24 -17.94 -1.06
CA GLY A 61 -1.84 -18.90 -0.11
C GLY A 61 -2.41 -18.28 1.18
N ASP A 62 -2.09 -17.02 1.48
CA ASP A 62 -2.77 -16.28 2.56
C ASP A 62 -4.19 -15.89 2.16
N THR A 63 -4.99 -15.49 3.15
CA THR A 63 -6.35 -14.97 2.90
C THR A 63 -6.27 -13.75 2.00
N PRO A 64 -6.86 -13.77 0.80
CA PRO A 64 -6.89 -12.61 -0.09
C PRO A 64 -7.75 -11.48 0.49
N PHE A 65 -7.65 -10.28 -0.08
CA PHE A 65 -8.58 -9.18 0.24
C PHE A 65 -9.99 -9.49 -0.27
N ASP A 66 -11.01 -9.03 0.46
CA ASP A 66 -12.41 -9.25 0.06
C ASP A 66 -12.81 -8.30 -1.07
N MET A 67 -12.87 -8.85 -2.29
CA MET A 67 -13.31 -8.13 -3.48
C MET A 67 -14.83 -8.19 -3.71
N ARG A 68 -15.60 -8.82 -2.81
CA ARG A 68 -17.07 -8.92 -2.91
C ARG A 68 -17.76 -7.75 -2.26
N ASP A 69 -17.16 -7.19 -1.20
CA ASP A 69 -17.68 -5.98 -0.56
C ASP A 69 -17.44 -4.76 -1.47
N ARG A 70 -18.52 -4.06 -1.78
CA ARG A 70 -18.47 -2.85 -2.63
C ARG A 70 -17.76 -1.67 -1.97
N ASN A 71 -17.64 -1.69 -0.65
CA ASN A 71 -16.92 -0.69 0.13
C ASN A 71 -15.44 -1.05 0.32
N GLY A 72 -14.97 -2.16 -0.23
CA GLY A 72 -13.60 -2.64 -0.12
C GLY A 72 -13.33 -3.43 1.16
N ASP A 73 -12.06 -3.68 1.44
CA ASP A 73 -11.60 -4.44 2.61
C ASP A 73 -10.73 -3.52 3.49
N PRO A 74 -11.19 -3.15 4.70
CA PRO A 74 -10.46 -2.27 5.61
C PRO A 74 -9.35 -2.99 6.38
N THR A 75 -9.17 -4.28 6.18
CA THR A 75 -8.13 -5.07 6.85
C THR A 75 -6.77 -4.91 6.16
N PHE A 76 -5.73 -5.41 6.78
CA PHE A 76 -4.38 -5.40 6.21
C PHE A 76 -3.75 -6.79 6.23
N ARG A 77 -2.70 -6.98 5.42
CA ARG A 77 -1.85 -8.16 5.43
C ARG A 77 -0.47 -7.79 5.92
N VAL A 78 0.11 -8.68 6.69
CA VAL A 78 1.49 -8.57 7.19
C VAL A 78 2.35 -9.50 6.35
N ILE A 79 3.40 -8.96 5.74
CA ILE A 79 4.28 -9.69 4.85
C ILE A 79 5.67 -9.64 5.47
N PRO A 80 6.28 -10.77 5.89
CA PRO A 80 7.66 -10.78 6.35
C PRO A 80 8.59 -10.20 5.28
N THR A 81 9.50 -9.33 5.67
CA THR A 81 10.38 -8.64 4.70
C THR A 81 11.28 -9.60 3.93
N GLU A 82 11.57 -10.78 4.49
CA GLU A 82 12.36 -11.81 3.79
C GLU A 82 11.54 -12.64 2.77
N THR A 83 10.23 -12.41 2.65
CA THR A 83 9.39 -13.11 1.66
C THR A 83 9.91 -12.82 0.25
N PRO A 84 10.17 -13.85 -0.58
CA PRO A 84 10.56 -13.65 -1.96
C PRO A 84 9.46 -12.93 -2.76
N ALA A 85 9.84 -12.03 -3.65
CA ALA A 85 8.90 -11.31 -4.53
C ALA A 85 7.99 -12.27 -5.32
N SER A 86 8.53 -13.43 -5.76
CA SER A 86 7.80 -14.48 -6.47
C SER A 86 6.73 -15.21 -5.63
N SER A 87 6.76 -15.04 -4.30
CA SER A 87 5.77 -15.62 -3.39
C SER A 87 4.66 -14.64 -3.01
N MET A 88 4.63 -13.48 -3.64
CA MET A 88 3.61 -12.46 -3.43
C MET A 88 2.65 -12.40 -4.61
N THR A 89 1.42 -12.02 -4.34
CA THR A 89 0.36 -11.83 -5.35
C THR A 89 -0.50 -10.62 -4.98
N ILE A 90 -1.30 -10.16 -5.93
CA ILE A 90 -2.18 -9.00 -5.76
C ILE A 90 -3.63 -9.45 -5.83
N THR A 91 -4.44 -8.98 -4.87
CA THR A 91 -5.90 -9.07 -4.94
C THR A 91 -6.48 -7.67 -4.79
N HIS A 92 -6.63 -6.99 -5.93
CA HIS A 92 -7.19 -5.65 -6.01
C HIS A 92 -7.68 -5.37 -7.43
N ASP A 93 -9.00 -5.36 -7.65
CA ASP A 93 -9.61 -5.30 -8.98
C ASP A 93 -9.90 -3.87 -9.48
N TYR A 94 -9.48 -2.82 -8.75
CA TYR A 94 -9.86 -1.45 -9.06
C TYR A 94 -8.77 -0.63 -9.78
N TYR A 95 -7.59 -1.21 -10.02
CA TYR A 95 -6.53 -0.58 -10.82
C TYR A 95 -5.91 -1.58 -11.82
N ASP A 96 -5.12 -1.08 -12.77
CA ASP A 96 -4.38 -1.91 -13.72
C ASP A 96 -3.04 -2.35 -13.09
N HIS A 97 -2.99 -3.54 -12.54
CA HIS A 97 -1.78 -4.10 -11.91
C HIS A 97 -0.91 -4.96 -12.84
N THR A 98 -1.15 -4.90 -14.18
CA THR A 98 -0.38 -5.69 -15.16
C THR A 98 1.14 -5.54 -15.04
N ALA A 99 1.64 -4.34 -14.70
CA ALA A 99 3.05 -4.10 -14.48
C ALA A 99 3.53 -4.71 -13.15
N ALA A 100 2.73 -4.57 -12.10
CA ALA A 100 3.03 -5.12 -10.78
C ALA A 100 2.97 -6.65 -10.73
N ASP A 101 2.14 -7.29 -11.56
CA ASP A 101 2.11 -8.75 -11.73
C ASP A 101 3.40 -9.30 -12.34
N ARG A 102 4.11 -8.48 -13.11
CA ARG A 102 5.42 -8.83 -13.69
C ARG A 102 6.57 -8.55 -12.73
N ASP A 103 6.46 -7.47 -11.99
CA ASP A 103 7.43 -7.05 -10.98
C ASP A 103 6.72 -6.38 -9.80
N ILE A 104 6.61 -7.09 -8.69
CA ILE A 104 5.95 -6.61 -7.48
C ILE A 104 6.60 -5.33 -6.92
N ASN A 105 7.87 -5.07 -7.26
CA ASN A 105 8.58 -3.87 -6.84
C ASN A 105 7.97 -2.58 -7.37
N VAL A 106 7.11 -2.64 -8.38
CA VAL A 106 6.34 -1.47 -8.88
C VAL A 106 5.44 -0.91 -7.79
N VAL A 107 4.84 -1.78 -6.96
CA VAL A 107 3.89 -1.40 -5.90
C VAL A 107 4.37 -1.71 -4.49
N LEU A 108 5.39 -2.57 -4.33
CA LEU A 108 6.00 -2.90 -3.05
C LEU A 108 7.52 -3.09 -3.26
N PRO A 109 8.32 -2.00 -3.25
CA PRO A 109 9.71 -1.98 -3.71
C PRO A 109 10.68 -2.62 -2.70
N VAL A 110 10.41 -3.85 -2.28
CA VAL A 110 11.17 -4.55 -1.24
C VAL A 110 12.61 -4.86 -1.66
N ASP A 111 12.81 -5.28 -2.92
CA ASP A 111 14.15 -5.56 -3.40
C ASP A 111 14.98 -4.28 -3.55
N ARG A 112 14.34 -3.18 -3.96
CA ARG A 112 14.98 -1.85 -4.03
C ARG A 112 15.42 -1.37 -2.65
N LEU A 113 14.60 -1.66 -1.62
CA LEU A 113 14.95 -1.32 -0.24
C LEU A 113 16.09 -2.20 0.29
N ARG A 114 16.10 -3.50 -0.02
CA ARG A 114 17.20 -4.41 0.31
C ARG A 114 18.52 -3.99 -0.35
N GLU A 115 18.49 -3.59 -1.62
CA GLU A 115 19.64 -3.03 -2.35
C GLU A 115 20.12 -1.72 -1.71
N ALA A 116 19.20 -0.85 -1.30
CA ALA A 116 19.56 0.40 -0.62
C ALA A 116 20.27 0.12 0.71
N ARG A 117 19.82 -0.90 1.47
CA ARG A 117 20.49 -1.36 2.68
C ARG A 117 21.88 -1.91 2.38
N ALA A 118 22.00 -2.80 1.39
CA ALA A 118 23.28 -3.38 0.99
C ALA A 118 24.29 -2.31 0.54
N ALA A 119 23.81 -1.24 -0.08
CA ALA A 119 24.61 -0.08 -0.49
C ALA A 119 24.89 0.93 0.66
N GLY A 120 24.46 0.67 1.89
CA GLY A 120 24.62 1.58 3.03
C GLY A 120 23.82 2.88 2.95
N ARG A 121 22.83 2.96 2.05
CA ARG A 121 21.98 4.16 1.90
C ARG A 121 20.90 4.25 2.97
N VAL A 122 20.47 3.11 3.51
CA VAL A 122 19.59 3.00 4.68
C VAL A 122 20.25 2.12 5.74
N GLY A 123 19.99 2.37 7.01
CA GLY A 123 20.60 1.64 8.12
C GLY A 123 20.03 0.24 8.31
N GLY A 124 18.75 0.07 8.10
CA GLY A 124 18.04 -1.18 8.26
C GLY A 124 16.76 -1.23 7.44
N VAL A 125 16.20 -2.43 7.34
CA VAL A 125 14.85 -2.67 6.79
C VAL A 125 14.01 -3.28 7.90
N GLY A 126 12.77 -2.82 8.06
CA GLY A 126 11.84 -3.37 9.02
C GLY A 126 11.60 -4.87 8.81
N SER A 127 11.29 -5.61 9.86
CA SER A 127 11.12 -7.07 9.81
C SER A 127 9.87 -7.49 9.01
N ARG A 128 8.92 -6.61 8.88
CA ARG A 128 7.63 -6.84 8.19
C ARG A 128 7.21 -5.61 7.38
N MET A 129 6.50 -5.89 6.31
CA MET A 129 5.81 -4.93 5.46
C MET A 129 4.31 -5.05 5.69
N HIS A 130 3.58 -3.98 5.37
CA HIS A 130 2.12 -3.98 5.52
C HIS A 130 1.46 -3.64 4.20
N SER A 131 0.40 -4.35 3.90
CA SER A 131 -0.40 -4.13 2.70
C SER A 131 -1.86 -3.92 3.06
N PHE A 132 -2.42 -2.86 2.53
CA PHE A 132 -3.84 -2.57 2.51
C PHE A 132 -4.39 -2.74 1.09
N MET A 133 -5.69 -2.75 0.97
CA MET A 133 -6.39 -2.52 -0.27
C MET A 133 -6.62 -1.01 -0.44
N GLY A 134 -6.38 -0.46 -1.63
CA GLY A 134 -6.50 0.98 -1.90
C GLY A 134 -7.94 1.49 -1.97
N HIS A 135 -8.90 0.58 -2.17
CA HIS A 135 -10.31 0.90 -2.18
C HIS A 135 -10.95 0.58 -0.82
N VAL A 136 -11.17 1.62 -0.03
CA VAL A 136 -11.88 1.55 1.26
C VAL A 136 -12.88 2.69 1.30
N ASP A 137 -14.20 2.40 1.41
CA ASP A 137 -15.26 3.40 1.32
C ASP A 137 -16.34 3.17 2.40
N GLY A 138 -17.29 4.09 2.51
CA GLY A 138 -18.44 3.99 3.40
C GLY A 138 -18.06 3.72 4.86
N PRO A 139 -18.69 2.74 5.54
CA PRO A 139 -18.43 2.46 6.95
C PRO A 139 -17.01 1.93 7.21
N HIS A 140 -16.35 1.38 6.19
CA HIS A 140 -15.00 0.83 6.32
C HIS A 140 -13.92 1.90 6.51
N VAL A 141 -14.18 3.15 6.09
CA VAL A 141 -13.28 4.28 6.35
C VAL A 141 -13.05 4.45 7.86
N ARG A 142 -14.10 4.33 8.69
CA ARG A 142 -13.95 4.38 10.14
C ARG A 142 -13.13 3.22 10.69
N THR A 143 -13.35 2.01 10.20
CA THR A 143 -12.52 0.85 10.58
C THR A 143 -11.06 1.07 10.23
N LEU A 144 -10.78 1.61 9.03
CA LEU A 144 -9.41 1.95 8.62
C LEU A 144 -8.78 2.99 9.56
N LEU A 145 -9.47 4.11 9.80
CA LEU A 145 -8.93 5.22 10.58
C LEU A 145 -8.78 4.91 12.07
N ASP A 146 -9.78 4.26 12.66
CA ASP A 146 -9.87 4.11 14.11
C ASP A 146 -9.25 2.78 14.60
N VAL A 147 -9.06 1.80 13.73
CA VAL A 147 -8.63 0.44 14.14
C VAL A 147 -7.39 -0.03 13.37
N THR A 148 -7.48 -0.18 12.04
CA THR A 148 -6.45 -0.92 11.31
C THR A 148 -5.21 -0.09 11.02
N ALA A 149 -5.32 1.18 10.66
CA ALA A 149 -4.17 2.06 10.47
C ALA A 149 -3.41 2.33 11.79
N PRO A 150 -4.07 2.64 12.94
CA PRO A 150 -3.39 2.74 14.22
C PRO A 150 -2.67 1.45 14.63
N ARG A 151 -3.26 0.27 14.34
CA ARG A 151 -2.61 -1.01 14.62
C ARG A 151 -1.35 -1.21 13.79
N VAL A 152 -1.38 -0.87 12.49
CA VAL A 152 -0.18 -0.92 11.63
C VAL A 152 0.87 0.07 12.12
N ALA A 153 0.47 1.29 12.48
CA ALA A 153 1.40 2.28 13.05
C ALA A 153 2.08 1.75 14.32
N GLY A 154 1.33 1.09 15.23
CA GLY A 154 1.88 0.44 16.41
C GLY A 154 2.92 -0.63 16.06
N GLN A 155 2.60 -1.50 15.10
CA GLN A 155 3.52 -2.55 14.64
C GLN A 155 4.81 -1.98 14.00
N LEU A 156 4.70 -0.88 13.25
CA LEU A 156 5.87 -0.20 12.68
C LEU A 156 6.78 0.38 13.77
N LEU A 157 6.19 0.94 14.83
CA LEU A 157 6.94 1.43 16.00
C LEU A 157 7.61 0.28 16.77
N GLU A 158 6.90 -0.84 16.97
CA GLU A 158 7.46 -2.06 17.59
C GLU A 158 8.67 -2.59 16.81
N ASP A 159 8.63 -2.52 15.48
CA ASP A 159 9.74 -2.92 14.59
C ASP A 159 10.89 -1.90 14.57
N GLY A 160 10.76 -0.78 15.28
CA GLY A 160 11.76 0.27 15.33
C GLY A 160 11.88 1.06 14.01
N ALA A 161 10.82 1.18 13.23
CA ALA A 161 10.84 1.95 12.01
C ALA A 161 11.04 3.45 12.29
N ASP A 162 12.06 4.04 11.71
CA ASP A 162 12.32 5.49 11.73
C ASP A 162 11.60 6.22 10.59
N ALA A 163 11.39 5.51 9.48
CA ALA A 163 10.71 6.03 8.30
C ALA A 163 9.89 4.91 7.62
N VAL A 164 8.84 5.33 6.93
CA VAL A 164 7.98 4.43 6.15
C VAL A 164 7.87 4.97 4.73
N VAL A 165 8.12 4.11 3.75
CA VAL A 165 7.79 4.38 2.35
C VAL A 165 6.38 3.86 2.11
N MET A 166 5.48 4.74 1.74
CA MET A 166 4.10 4.39 1.39
C MET A 166 3.94 4.44 -0.12
N THR A 167 3.47 3.33 -0.70
CA THR A 167 3.23 3.21 -2.14
C THR A 167 1.73 3.10 -2.40
N PRO A 168 1.14 4.09 -3.09
CA PRO A 168 -0.28 4.03 -3.48
C PRO A 168 -0.46 3.12 -4.71
N ALA A 169 -1.70 2.63 -4.91
CA ALA A 169 -2.16 1.94 -6.11
C ALA A 169 -3.65 2.22 -6.34
#